data_04cc9d413ff23cab02bbc8a5324b0857
#
_entry.id   04cc9d413ff23cab02bbc8a5324b0857
#
_cell.length_a   1.000
_cell.length_b   1.000
_cell.length_c   1.000
_cell.angle_alpha   90.00
_cell.angle_beta   90.00
_cell.angle_gamma   90.00
#
_symmetry.space_group_name_H-M   'P 1'
#
loop_
_entity.id
_entity.type
_entity.pdbx_description
1 polymer ?
#
loop_
_entity_poly.entity_id
_entity_poly.type
_entity_poly.pdbx_seq_one_letter_code
_entity_poly.pdbx_strand_id
1 'polypeptide(L)'
;MKISSWRRGGERRGDTPTKYLNVSLNFANFVALFVRTMGKKYYMYVDECGDQNLSNFEVTFPIFTLCGVIISESQRIALEEKVNEMKRRFWGTTGVILHSRDIRKCEKAFVTLFDLEVKQKFYNEINSILGEAGAYTVVTCSILKEEYIRQFGRFNDVYGQSLSLLVERAIFYLDDLNTEGDIDLQIIAEMRGKSEDKNLLSYYNQLRDKGTYWVTPERLQSHVKRFDFVAKRDNVIGLQIADLIAYPITRHILEPEILNPSFYVLEKNIYCSEGKRLGMKVIPKK
;
A
#
# COMPACT_ATOMS: atom_id res chain seq x y z
N MET A 1 -77.56 52.35 37.84
CA MET A 1 -76.79 51.37 38.60
C MET A 1 -75.84 50.70 37.65
N LYS A 2 -74.54 50.79 37.87
CA LYS A 2 -73.50 50.46 36.96
C LYS A 2 -73.13 48.96 37.05
N ILE A 3 -73.03 48.27 35.93
CA ILE A 3 -72.49 46.91 35.82
C ILE A 3 -71.20 47.01 35.03
N SER A 4 -70.08 46.62 35.61
CA SER A 4 -68.77 46.62 35.04
C SER A 4 -68.52 45.31 34.28
N SER A 5 -67.97 45.43 33.04
CA SER A 5 -67.58 44.31 32.15
C SER A 5 -66.15 43.84 32.45
N TRP A 6 -65.99 42.55 32.60
CA TRP A 6 -64.69 41.92 32.65
C TRP A 6 -64.30 41.43 31.25
N ARG A 7 -63.15 41.87 30.71
CA ARG A 7 -62.51 41.28 29.55
C ARG A 7 -61.38 40.41 30.05
N ARG A 8 -61.41 39.14 29.64
CA ARG A 8 -60.29 38.21 29.79
C ARG A 8 -59.40 38.30 28.52
N GLY A 9 -58.13 38.70 28.72
CA GLY A 9 -57.10 38.59 27.75
C GLY A 9 -56.48 37.18 27.83
N GLY A 10 -56.57 36.42 26.76
CA GLY A 10 -55.88 35.15 26.65
C GLY A 10 -54.51 35.35 25.97
N GLU A 11 -53.45 35.24 26.72
CA GLU A 11 -52.09 35.10 26.17
C GLU A 11 -51.88 33.69 25.67
N ARG A 12 -51.70 33.55 24.35
CA ARG A 12 -51.15 32.32 23.75
C ARG A 12 -49.63 32.37 23.92
N ARG A 13 -49.10 31.49 24.75
CA ARG A 13 -47.66 31.19 24.77
C ARG A 13 -47.33 30.41 23.52
N GLY A 14 -46.54 30.99 22.62
CA GLY A 14 -45.90 30.31 21.52
C GLY A 14 -44.76 29.43 22.03
N ASP A 15 -44.91 28.13 21.87
CA ASP A 15 -43.83 27.17 22.07
C ASP A 15 -42.82 27.35 20.95
N THR A 16 -41.61 27.72 21.32
CA THR A 16 -40.46 27.85 20.40
C THR A 16 -39.80 26.49 20.15
N PRO A 17 -39.58 26.11 18.86
CA PRO A 17 -38.89 24.84 18.50
C PRO A 17 -37.38 24.96 18.54
N THR A 18 -36.79 25.81 19.37
CA THR A 18 -35.35 26.14 19.36
C THR A 18 -34.45 25.14 20.07
N LYS A 19 -34.99 24.25 20.91
CA LYS A 19 -34.16 23.28 21.64
C LYS A 19 -33.71 22.06 20.82
N TYR A 20 -34.50 21.62 19.86
CA TYR A 20 -34.18 20.44 19.05
C TYR A 20 -33.18 20.72 17.92
N LEU A 21 -33.17 21.94 17.37
CA LEU A 21 -32.22 22.36 16.37
C LEU A 21 -30.78 22.46 16.92
N ASN A 22 -30.61 22.92 18.16
CA ASN A 22 -29.30 23.04 18.78
C ASN A 22 -28.65 21.67 19.14
N VAL A 23 -29.47 20.68 19.49
CA VAL A 23 -28.97 19.32 19.79
C VAL A 23 -28.54 18.60 18.52
N SER A 24 -29.29 18.73 17.41
CA SER A 24 -28.93 18.11 16.12
C SER A 24 -27.68 18.76 15.46
N LEU A 25 -27.53 20.10 15.60
CA LEU A 25 -26.33 20.81 15.17
C LEU A 25 -25.09 20.41 15.99
N ASN A 26 -25.24 20.25 17.31
CA ASN A 26 -24.15 19.81 18.18
C ASN A 26 -23.75 18.33 17.88
N PHE A 27 -24.73 17.47 17.62
CA PHE A 27 -24.45 16.07 17.27
C PHE A 27 -23.78 15.94 15.89
N ALA A 28 -24.26 16.67 14.87
CA ALA A 28 -23.64 16.72 13.57
C ALA A 28 -22.22 17.29 13.62
N ASN A 29 -21.99 18.35 14.38
CA ASN A 29 -20.66 18.91 14.61
C ASN A 29 -19.78 17.98 15.42
N PHE A 30 -20.31 17.26 16.41
CA PHE A 30 -19.59 16.24 17.16
C PHE A 30 -19.22 15.04 16.26
N VAL A 31 -20.13 14.54 15.44
CA VAL A 31 -19.86 13.48 14.47
C VAL A 31 -18.85 13.95 13.43
N ALA A 32 -18.99 15.17 12.89
CA ALA A 32 -18.03 15.74 11.95
C ALA A 32 -16.65 15.93 12.59
N LEU A 33 -16.58 16.38 13.85
CA LEU A 33 -15.34 16.50 14.60
C LEU A 33 -14.75 15.11 14.90
N PHE A 34 -15.57 14.12 15.26
CA PHE A 34 -15.14 12.74 15.52
C PHE A 34 -14.64 12.06 14.24
N VAL A 35 -15.33 12.23 13.10
CA VAL A 35 -14.88 11.76 11.78
C VAL A 35 -13.61 12.48 11.34
N ARG A 36 -13.46 13.76 11.66
CA ARG A 36 -12.28 14.58 11.36
C ARG A 36 -11.06 14.20 12.21
N THR A 37 -11.27 13.65 13.43
CA THR A 37 -10.22 13.16 14.32
C THR A 37 -9.86 11.68 14.10
N MET A 38 -10.67 10.92 13.36
CA MET A 38 -10.32 9.59 12.92
C MET A 38 -9.36 9.68 11.73
N GLY A 39 -8.07 9.52 11.99
CA GLY A 39 -7.03 9.49 10.95
C GLY A 39 -7.38 8.51 9.82
N LYS A 40 -7.06 8.88 8.57
CA LYS A 40 -7.26 8.00 7.43
C LYS A 40 -6.26 6.86 7.50
N LYS A 41 -6.77 5.62 7.52
CA LYS A 41 -5.94 4.41 7.58
C LYS A 41 -5.45 4.01 6.20
N TYR A 42 -4.15 3.79 6.11
CA TYR A 42 -3.45 3.25 4.97
C TYR A 42 -2.60 2.06 5.38
N TYR A 43 -2.40 1.16 4.44
CA TYR A 43 -1.52 0.00 4.58
C TYR A 43 -0.48 0.06 3.47
N MET A 44 0.77 -0.23 3.80
CA MET A 44 1.82 -0.47 2.83
C MET A 44 2.29 -1.91 2.98
N TYR A 45 1.97 -2.74 2.01
CA TYR A 45 2.43 -4.12 1.93
C TYR A 45 3.77 -4.16 1.22
N VAL A 46 4.76 -4.76 1.87
CA VAL A 46 6.15 -4.76 1.37
C VAL A 46 6.59 -6.17 1.04
N ASP A 47 7.08 -6.36 -0.18
CA ASP A 47 7.71 -7.58 -0.65
C ASP A 47 8.89 -7.26 -1.58
N GLU A 48 9.74 -8.24 -1.87
CA GLU A 48 10.92 -8.06 -2.71
C GLU A 48 10.98 -9.01 -3.90
N CYS A 49 11.82 -8.60 -4.87
CA CYS A 49 12.23 -9.41 -5.99
C CYS A 49 13.77 -9.39 -6.13
N GLY A 50 14.39 -10.55 -6.21
CA GLY A 50 15.84 -10.73 -6.14
C GLY A 50 16.33 -10.81 -4.69
N ASP A 51 17.56 -11.26 -4.48
CA ASP A 51 18.19 -11.31 -3.17
C ASP A 51 18.98 -10.01 -2.86
N GLN A 52 19.17 -9.69 -1.58
CA GLN A 52 19.90 -8.50 -1.13
C GLN A 52 21.42 -8.67 -1.10
N ASN A 53 21.95 -9.85 -1.38
CA ASN A 53 23.37 -10.16 -1.25
C ASN A 53 24.17 -9.51 -2.41
N LEU A 54 25.19 -8.74 -2.05
CA LEU A 54 26.10 -8.13 -3.03
C LEU A 54 27.39 -8.96 -3.26
N SER A 55 27.68 -9.94 -2.40
CA SER A 55 28.92 -10.72 -2.50
C SER A 55 28.74 -11.97 -3.39
N ASN A 56 27.55 -12.55 -3.36
CA ASN A 56 27.23 -13.74 -4.12
C ASN A 56 25.80 -13.65 -4.64
N PHE A 57 25.60 -13.04 -5.80
CA PHE A 57 24.29 -12.89 -6.42
C PHE A 57 24.23 -13.60 -7.80
N GLU A 58 23.02 -13.90 -8.22
CA GLU A 58 22.77 -14.51 -9.53
C GLU A 58 23.12 -13.53 -10.66
N VAL A 59 24.11 -13.88 -11.47
CA VAL A 59 24.61 -13.03 -12.57
C VAL A 59 23.54 -12.77 -13.62
N THR A 60 22.62 -13.71 -13.84
CA THR A 60 21.50 -13.56 -14.78
C THR A 60 20.39 -12.70 -14.27
N PHE A 61 20.41 -12.36 -12.96
CA PHE A 61 19.42 -11.51 -12.31
C PHE A 61 20.08 -10.55 -11.30
N PRO A 62 20.98 -9.63 -11.76
CA PRO A 62 21.83 -8.80 -10.92
C PRO A 62 21.09 -7.57 -10.35
N ILE A 63 19.89 -7.75 -9.85
CA ILE A 63 19.03 -6.68 -9.31
C ILE A 63 18.33 -7.14 -8.03
N PHE A 64 18.13 -6.18 -7.13
CA PHE A 64 17.27 -6.32 -5.97
C PHE A 64 16.23 -5.20 -6.02
N THR A 65 14.97 -5.54 -5.89
CA THR A 65 13.87 -4.56 -5.84
C THR A 65 13.05 -4.77 -4.59
N LEU A 66 12.89 -3.73 -3.78
CA LEU A 66 11.90 -3.67 -2.71
C LEU A 66 10.67 -2.94 -3.23
N CYS A 67 9.50 -3.55 -3.09
CA CYS A 67 8.22 -3.07 -3.58
C CYS A 67 7.26 -2.78 -2.42
N GLY A 68 6.63 -1.61 -2.42
CA GLY A 68 5.56 -1.24 -1.50
C GLY A 68 4.27 -0.95 -2.25
N VAL A 69 3.20 -1.61 -1.82
CA VAL A 69 1.83 -1.38 -2.31
C VAL A 69 1.05 -0.64 -1.25
N ILE A 70 0.73 0.62 -1.51
CA ILE A 70 0.01 1.50 -0.58
C ILE A 70 -1.47 1.51 -0.94
N ILE A 71 -2.32 1.29 0.05
CA ILE A 71 -3.76 1.16 -0.15
C ILE A 71 -4.52 1.72 1.05
N SER A 72 -5.62 2.44 0.81
CA SER A 72 -6.52 2.87 1.90
C SER A 72 -7.35 1.69 2.41
N GLU A 73 -7.92 1.82 3.60
CA GLU A 73 -8.77 0.78 4.20
C GLU A 73 -9.93 0.37 3.30
N SER A 74 -10.62 1.32 2.68
CA SER A 74 -11.76 1.02 1.80
C SER A 74 -11.34 0.32 0.50
N GLN A 75 -10.22 0.75 -0.10
CA GLN A 75 -9.66 0.11 -1.30
C GLN A 75 -9.15 -1.30 -0.99
N ARG A 76 -8.56 -1.51 0.21
CA ARG A 76 -8.10 -2.82 0.68
C ARG A 76 -9.24 -3.83 0.71
N ILE A 77 -10.37 -3.47 1.33
CA ILE A 77 -11.55 -4.33 1.41
C ILE A 77 -12.06 -4.68 0.00
N ALA A 78 -12.16 -3.70 -0.89
CA ALA A 78 -12.63 -3.92 -2.26
C ALA A 78 -11.67 -4.82 -3.07
N LEU A 79 -10.35 -4.63 -2.93
CA LEU A 79 -9.36 -5.45 -3.60
C LEU A 79 -9.34 -6.90 -3.08
N GLU A 80 -9.42 -7.07 -1.76
CA GLU A 80 -9.50 -8.38 -1.11
C GLU A 80 -10.70 -9.19 -1.60
N GLU A 81 -11.87 -8.56 -1.73
CA GLU A 81 -13.07 -9.25 -2.25
C GLU A 81 -12.89 -9.68 -3.71
N LYS A 82 -12.39 -8.79 -4.59
CA LYS A 82 -12.13 -9.12 -6.00
C LYS A 82 -11.17 -10.31 -6.16
N VAL A 83 -10.07 -10.31 -5.39
CA VAL A 83 -9.10 -11.42 -5.43
C VAL A 83 -9.70 -12.70 -4.87
N ASN A 84 -10.49 -12.62 -3.79
CA ASN A 84 -11.15 -13.77 -3.20
C ASN A 84 -12.22 -14.36 -4.14
N GLU A 85 -12.98 -13.53 -4.85
CA GLU A 85 -13.92 -13.99 -5.88
C GLU A 85 -13.18 -14.71 -7.02
N MET A 86 -12.08 -14.15 -7.52
CA MET A 86 -11.23 -14.82 -8.51
C MET A 86 -10.74 -16.18 -8.00
N LYS A 87 -10.23 -16.26 -6.77
CA LYS A 87 -9.77 -17.51 -6.16
C LYS A 87 -10.90 -18.56 -6.07
N ARG A 88 -12.11 -18.16 -5.68
CA ARG A 88 -13.28 -19.05 -5.65
C ARG A 88 -13.63 -19.60 -7.03
N ARG A 89 -13.53 -18.77 -8.09
CA ARG A 89 -13.80 -19.22 -9.47
C ARG A 89 -12.79 -20.23 -9.98
N PHE A 90 -11.50 -20.05 -9.71
CA PHE A 90 -10.45 -20.94 -10.21
C PHE A 90 -10.24 -22.18 -9.36
N TRP A 91 -10.42 -22.09 -8.04
CA TRP A 91 -10.07 -23.18 -7.12
C TRP A 91 -11.19 -23.58 -6.16
N GLY A 92 -12.35 -22.95 -6.20
CA GLY A 92 -13.45 -23.21 -5.27
C GLY A 92 -13.18 -22.76 -3.82
N THR A 93 -12.06 -22.10 -3.54
CA THR A 93 -11.62 -21.70 -2.21
C THR A 93 -10.81 -20.41 -2.26
N THR A 94 -10.78 -19.65 -1.16
CA THR A 94 -9.91 -18.49 -0.98
C THR A 94 -8.53 -18.85 -0.40
N GLY A 95 -8.31 -20.12 -0.02
CA GLY A 95 -7.09 -20.58 0.65
C GLY A 95 -5.84 -20.63 -0.21
N VAL A 96 -5.96 -20.50 -1.54
CA VAL A 96 -4.79 -20.48 -2.43
C VAL A 96 -4.02 -19.17 -2.26
N ILE A 97 -2.72 -19.28 -2.03
CA ILE A 97 -1.81 -18.14 -1.93
C ILE A 97 -1.25 -17.84 -3.33
N LEU A 98 -1.54 -16.66 -3.85
CA LEU A 98 -0.96 -16.20 -5.12
C LEU A 98 0.53 -15.90 -4.90
N HIS A 99 1.40 -16.59 -5.64
CA HIS A 99 2.84 -16.41 -5.57
C HIS A 99 3.39 -16.33 -6.99
N SER A 100 4.02 -15.23 -7.32
CA SER A 100 4.50 -14.88 -8.67
C SER A 100 5.34 -15.99 -9.29
N ARG A 101 6.26 -16.58 -8.51
CA ARG A 101 7.09 -17.68 -8.98
C ARG A 101 6.28 -18.95 -9.30
N ASP A 102 5.37 -19.35 -8.41
CA ASP A 102 4.57 -20.57 -8.57
C ASP A 102 3.60 -20.42 -9.75
N ILE A 103 3.02 -19.24 -9.96
CA ILE A 103 2.18 -18.91 -11.12
C ILE A 103 2.98 -19.04 -12.42
N ARG A 104 4.14 -18.40 -12.49
CA ARG A 104 4.98 -18.41 -13.71
C ARG A 104 5.49 -19.80 -14.08
N LYS A 105 5.76 -20.64 -13.07
CA LYS A 105 6.25 -22.01 -13.24
C LYS A 105 5.13 -23.04 -13.32
N CYS A 106 3.87 -22.64 -13.17
CA CYS A 106 2.72 -23.54 -13.08
C CYS A 106 2.91 -24.62 -12.00
N GLU A 107 3.41 -24.24 -10.82
CA GLU A 107 3.67 -25.12 -9.68
C GLU A 107 2.51 -25.10 -8.68
N LYS A 108 2.39 -26.10 -7.80
CA LYS A 108 1.42 -26.22 -6.72
C LYS A 108 -0.05 -26.10 -7.20
N ALA A 109 -0.81 -25.14 -6.68
CA ALA A 109 -2.19 -24.89 -7.11
C ALA A 109 -2.31 -24.39 -8.55
N PHE A 110 -1.19 -24.00 -9.19
CA PHE A 110 -1.17 -23.40 -10.51
C PHE A 110 -0.85 -24.40 -11.65
N VAL A 111 -0.80 -25.70 -11.36
CA VAL A 111 -0.63 -26.75 -12.41
C VAL A 111 -1.75 -26.71 -13.46
N THR A 112 -2.93 -26.22 -13.10
CA THR A 112 -4.04 -26.00 -14.03
C THR A 112 -3.73 -25.00 -15.14
N LEU A 113 -2.73 -24.13 -14.94
CA LEU A 113 -2.27 -23.14 -15.93
C LEU A 113 -1.40 -23.74 -17.04
N PHE A 114 -1.14 -25.06 -17.03
CA PHE A 114 -0.64 -25.75 -18.22
C PHE A 114 -1.69 -25.79 -19.33
N ASP A 115 -2.98 -25.78 -18.99
CA ASP A 115 -4.05 -25.57 -19.96
C ASP A 115 -4.06 -24.10 -20.42
N LEU A 116 -3.92 -23.90 -21.73
CA LEU A 116 -3.78 -22.55 -22.31
C LEU A 116 -5.06 -21.70 -22.17
N GLU A 117 -6.24 -22.31 -22.21
CA GLU A 117 -7.50 -21.58 -22.06
C GLU A 117 -7.67 -21.12 -20.60
N VAL A 118 -7.37 -22.00 -19.64
CA VAL A 118 -7.39 -21.68 -18.20
C VAL A 118 -6.37 -20.59 -17.89
N LYS A 119 -5.17 -20.73 -18.45
CA LYS A 119 -4.09 -19.74 -18.32
C LYS A 119 -4.51 -18.37 -18.83
N GLN A 120 -5.09 -18.29 -20.03
CA GLN A 120 -5.55 -17.04 -20.62
C GLN A 120 -6.64 -16.38 -19.75
N LYS A 121 -7.62 -17.17 -19.30
CA LYS A 121 -8.68 -16.67 -18.41
C LYS A 121 -8.11 -16.13 -17.10
N PHE A 122 -7.17 -16.86 -16.49
CA PHE A 122 -6.49 -16.44 -15.27
C PHE A 122 -5.74 -15.12 -15.44
N TYR A 123 -4.89 -15.02 -16.49
CA TYR A 123 -4.13 -13.78 -16.72
C TYR A 123 -5.02 -12.59 -17.10
N ASN A 124 -6.09 -12.80 -17.85
CA ASN A 124 -7.07 -11.75 -18.14
C ASN A 124 -7.70 -11.22 -16.85
N GLU A 125 -8.08 -12.09 -15.93
CA GLU A 125 -8.74 -11.71 -14.69
C GLU A 125 -7.78 -11.05 -13.72
N ILE A 126 -6.59 -11.64 -13.46
CA ILE A 126 -5.62 -11.03 -12.56
C ILE A 126 -5.10 -9.70 -13.10
N ASN A 127 -4.89 -9.56 -14.41
CA ASN A 127 -4.50 -8.31 -15.04
C ASN A 127 -5.60 -7.24 -14.95
N SER A 128 -6.88 -7.64 -15.02
CA SER A 128 -8.01 -6.72 -14.79
C SER A 128 -8.00 -6.16 -13.38
N ILE A 129 -7.75 -7.01 -12.38
CA ILE A 129 -7.66 -6.61 -10.97
C ILE A 129 -6.44 -5.71 -10.74
N LEU A 130 -5.26 -6.14 -11.17
CA LEU A 130 -4.01 -5.38 -10.99
C LEU A 130 -3.97 -4.09 -11.82
N GLY A 131 -4.65 -4.07 -12.95
CA GLY A 131 -4.72 -2.92 -13.84
C GLY A 131 -5.80 -1.89 -13.47
N GLU A 132 -6.55 -2.06 -12.39
CA GLU A 132 -7.55 -1.08 -11.98
C GLU A 132 -6.89 0.21 -11.48
N ALA A 133 -7.16 1.32 -12.17
CA ALA A 133 -6.56 2.60 -11.85
C ALA A 133 -7.04 3.12 -10.49
N GLY A 134 -6.10 3.52 -9.64
CA GLY A 134 -6.40 4.07 -8.31
C GLY A 134 -6.85 3.05 -7.28
N ALA A 135 -6.83 1.75 -7.58
CA ALA A 135 -7.13 0.71 -6.59
C ALA A 135 -6.05 0.64 -5.49
N TYR A 136 -4.82 1.00 -5.84
CA TYR A 136 -3.67 1.07 -4.95
C TYR A 136 -2.59 1.95 -5.58
N THR A 137 -1.54 2.27 -4.83
CA THR A 137 -0.37 3.00 -5.33
C THR A 137 0.90 2.22 -5.09
N VAL A 138 1.79 2.20 -6.07
CA VAL A 138 3.04 1.45 -6.03
C VAL A 138 4.22 2.40 -5.85
N VAL A 139 5.09 2.04 -4.91
CA VAL A 139 6.41 2.63 -4.74
C VAL A 139 7.47 1.54 -4.72
N THR A 140 8.61 1.76 -5.38
CA THR A 140 9.69 0.76 -5.44
C THR A 140 11.05 1.41 -5.29
N CYS A 141 12.00 0.63 -4.75
CA CYS A 141 13.43 0.93 -4.81
C CYS A 141 14.17 -0.27 -5.39
N SER A 142 14.87 -0.07 -6.49
CA SER A 142 15.62 -1.11 -7.19
C SER A 142 17.11 -0.80 -7.17
N ILE A 143 17.92 -1.79 -6.80
CA ILE A 143 19.38 -1.72 -6.75
C ILE A 143 19.94 -2.55 -7.91
N LEU A 144 20.60 -1.91 -8.86
CA LEU A 144 21.38 -2.56 -9.93
C LEU A 144 22.72 -2.96 -9.33
N LYS A 145 22.89 -4.24 -9.00
CA LYS A 145 23.97 -4.73 -8.14
C LYS A 145 25.36 -4.50 -8.68
N GLU A 146 25.57 -4.72 -9.96
CA GLU A 146 26.89 -4.53 -10.59
C GLU A 146 27.33 -3.06 -10.56
N GLU A 147 26.43 -2.16 -10.97
CA GLU A 147 26.65 -0.72 -10.95
C GLU A 147 26.80 -0.20 -9.52
N TYR A 148 25.98 -0.73 -8.62
CA TYR A 148 26.01 -0.37 -7.20
C TYR A 148 27.33 -0.75 -6.56
N ILE A 149 27.85 -1.97 -6.79
CA ILE A 149 29.15 -2.43 -6.29
C ILE A 149 30.27 -1.57 -6.83
N ARG A 150 30.21 -1.22 -8.12
CA ARG A 150 31.20 -0.36 -8.78
C ARG A 150 31.29 1.02 -8.16
N GLN A 151 30.14 1.59 -7.76
CA GLN A 151 30.05 2.96 -7.25
C GLN A 151 30.22 3.04 -5.73
N PHE A 152 29.67 2.09 -4.98
CA PHE A 152 29.54 2.15 -3.53
C PHE A 152 30.27 1.03 -2.78
N GLY A 153 30.76 -0.01 -3.49
CA GLY A 153 31.38 -1.19 -2.89
C GLY A 153 30.40 -2.25 -2.44
N ARG A 154 30.92 -3.37 -1.91
CA ARG A 154 30.16 -4.59 -1.59
C ARG A 154 29.62 -4.64 -0.14
N PHE A 155 30.07 -3.74 0.73
CA PHE A 155 29.79 -3.81 2.16
C PHE A 155 28.68 -2.87 2.61
N ASN A 156 27.74 -2.55 1.72
CA ASN A 156 26.64 -1.65 2.02
C ASN A 156 25.36 -2.43 2.34
N ASP A 157 24.55 -1.85 3.20
CA ASP A 157 23.23 -2.36 3.54
C ASP A 157 22.20 -1.99 2.46
N VAL A 158 22.05 -2.88 1.49
CA VAL A 158 21.11 -2.75 0.37
C VAL A 158 19.67 -2.69 0.86
N TYR A 159 19.34 -3.52 1.85
CA TYR A 159 17.96 -3.61 2.33
C TYR A 159 17.53 -2.36 3.10
N GLY A 160 18.34 -1.94 4.06
CA GLY A 160 18.06 -0.73 4.85
C GLY A 160 18.00 0.52 3.97
N GLN A 161 18.88 0.64 2.98
CA GLN A 161 18.83 1.73 2.01
C GLN A 161 17.56 1.69 1.16
N SER A 162 17.17 0.51 0.68
CA SER A 162 15.94 0.35 -0.11
C SER A 162 14.71 0.67 0.73
N LEU A 163 14.66 0.22 1.99
CA LEU A 163 13.56 0.52 2.90
C LEU A 163 13.45 2.02 3.18
N SER A 164 14.59 2.70 3.42
CA SER A 164 14.61 4.15 3.63
C SER A 164 13.97 4.91 2.48
N LEU A 165 14.36 4.59 1.24
CA LEU A 165 13.82 5.23 0.05
C LEU A 165 12.37 4.85 -0.25
N LEU A 166 11.98 3.62 0.07
CA LEU A 166 10.61 3.16 -0.07
C LEU A 166 9.67 3.93 0.87
N VAL A 167 10.04 4.03 2.15
CA VAL A 167 9.28 4.78 3.16
C VAL A 167 9.21 6.27 2.81
N GLU A 168 10.31 6.85 2.35
CA GLU A 168 10.36 8.23 1.88
C GLU A 168 9.34 8.49 0.76
N ARG A 169 9.28 7.61 -0.24
CA ARG A 169 8.32 7.71 -1.35
C ARG A 169 6.87 7.52 -0.91
N ALA A 170 6.66 6.63 0.07
CA ALA A 170 5.34 6.44 0.66
C ALA A 170 4.86 7.70 1.37
N ILE A 171 5.72 8.36 2.14
CA ILE A 171 5.38 9.61 2.83
C ILE A 171 5.10 10.74 1.83
N PHE A 172 5.90 10.89 0.78
CA PHE A 172 5.64 11.88 -0.27
C PHE A 172 4.29 11.67 -0.95
N TYR A 173 3.95 10.41 -1.27
CA TYR A 173 2.64 10.08 -1.82
C TYR A 173 1.50 10.47 -0.86
N LEU A 174 1.64 10.15 0.41
CA LEU A 174 0.61 10.44 1.41
C LEU A 174 0.42 11.95 1.65
N ASP A 175 1.52 12.72 1.59
CA ASP A 175 1.46 14.19 1.66
C ASP A 175 0.74 14.78 0.43
N ASP A 176 1.02 14.24 -0.77
CA ASP A 176 0.40 14.69 -2.03
C ASP A 176 -1.12 14.44 -2.06
N LEU A 177 -1.62 13.50 -1.23
CA LEU A 177 -3.06 13.29 -1.13
C LEU A 177 -3.81 14.47 -0.51
N ASN A 178 -3.10 15.42 0.14
CA ASN A 178 -3.67 16.61 0.80
C ASN A 178 -4.93 16.29 1.63
N THR A 179 -4.89 15.16 2.35
CA THR A 179 -6.06 14.72 3.11
C THR A 179 -6.19 15.53 4.40
N GLU A 180 -7.41 15.97 4.70
CA GLU A 180 -7.71 16.52 6.02
C GLU A 180 -7.59 15.41 7.09
N GLY A 181 -6.98 15.73 8.23
CA GLY A 181 -6.78 14.85 9.38
C GLY A 181 -5.48 14.05 9.34
N ASP A 182 -5.22 13.33 10.43
CA ASP A 182 -4.01 12.52 10.58
C ASP A 182 -4.01 11.31 9.63
N ILE A 183 -2.83 10.94 9.17
CA ILE A 183 -2.61 9.71 8.42
C ILE A 183 -2.09 8.62 9.37
N ASP A 184 -2.71 7.44 9.31
CA ASP A 184 -2.28 6.23 10.02
C ASP A 184 -1.81 5.21 8.99
N LEU A 185 -0.51 5.23 8.67
CA LEU A 185 0.12 4.23 7.81
C LEU A 185 0.65 3.07 8.64
N GLN A 186 0.18 1.86 8.34
CA GLN A 186 0.74 0.61 8.82
C GLN A 186 1.57 -0.05 7.72
N ILE A 187 2.84 -0.33 8.01
CA ILE A 187 3.71 -1.11 7.12
C ILE A 187 3.60 -2.58 7.50
N ILE A 188 3.41 -3.45 6.51
CA ILE A 188 3.25 -4.89 6.70
C ILE A 188 4.22 -5.61 5.78
N ALA A 189 5.10 -6.44 6.34
CA ALA A 189 6.05 -7.29 5.63
C ALA A 189 5.80 -8.77 5.91
N GLU A 190 6.17 -9.66 4.95
CA GLU A 190 6.13 -11.11 5.19
C GLU A 190 7.26 -11.52 6.13
N MET A 191 6.97 -12.43 7.09
CA MET A 191 7.98 -13.05 7.95
C MET A 191 8.93 -13.90 7.13
N ARG A 192 10.23 -13.71 7.33
CA ARG A 192 11.30 -14.48 6.68
C ARG A 192 12.08 -15.37 7.65
N GLY A 193 12.05 -15.01 8.93
CA GLY A 193 12.76 -15.71 9.99
C GLY A 193 13.28 -14.75 11.04
N LYS A 194 13.53 -15.28 12.25
CA LYS A 194 13.85 -14.46 13.43
C LYS A 194 15.01 -13.47 13.23
N SER A 195 16.06 -13.86 12.48
CA SER A 195 17.23 -13.01 12.26
C SER A 195 16.92 -11.89 11.27
N GLU A 196 16.29 -12.22 10.15
CA GLU A 196 15.96 -11.26 9.09
C GLU A 196 14.90 -10.27 9.54
N ASP A 197 13.84 -10.77 10.22
CA ASP A 197 12.78 -9.93 10.79
C ASP A 197 13.34 -8.96 11.84
N LYS A 198 14.28 -9.44 12.69
CA LYS A 198 14.96 -8.58 13.67
C LYS A 198 15.80 -7.49 12.99
N ASN A 199 16.51 -7.83 11.93
CA ASN A 199 17.33 -6.87 11.18
C ASN A 199 16.42 -5.81 10.53
N LEU A 200 15.34 -6.25 9.87
CA LEU A 200 14.39 -5.36 9.23
C LEU A 200 13.73 -4.41 10.24
N LEU A 201 13.32 -4.93 11.40
CA LEU A 201 12.79 -4.10 12.48
C LEU A 201 13.82 -3.11 13.01
N SER A 202 15.10 -3.52 13.11
CA SER A 202 16.18 -2.62 13.50
C SER A 202 16.37 -1.48 12.51
N TYR A 203 16.32 -1.74 11.20
CA TYR A 203 16.37 -0.70 10.17
C TYR A 203 15.19 0.26 10.27
N TYR A 204 13.97 -0.26 10.43
CA TYR A 204 12.80 0.57 10.63
C TYR A 204 12.93 1.47 11.88
N ASN A 205 13.38 0.94 13.00
CA ASN A 205 13.58 1.71 14.21
C ASN A 205 14.64 2.82 14.01
N GLN A 206 15.74 2.54 13.30
CA GLN A 206 16.72 3.55 12.95
C GLN A 206 16.12 4.67 12.08
N LEU A 207 15.27 4.32 11.10
CA LEU A 207 14.56 5.32 10.28
C LEU A 207 13.59 6.13 11.13
N ARG A 208 12.89 5.50 12.06
CA ARG A 208 11.97 6.18 12.97
C ARG A 208 12.68 7.21 13.86
N ASP A 209 13.90 6.87 14.32
CA ASP A 209 14.68 7.71 15.23
C ASP A 209 15.48 8.80 14.52
N LYS A 210 15.94 8.54 13.29
CA LYS A 210 16.86 9.42 12.55
C LYS A 210 16.22 10.11 11.33
N GLY A 211 15.08 9.63 10.88
CA GLY A 211 14.49 10.01 9.60
C GLY A 211 15.22 9.40 8.39
N THR A 212 14.90 9.93 7.22
CA THR A 212 15.60 9.66 5.96
C THR A 212 16.37 10.89 5.53
N TYR A 213 16.94 10.91 4.33
CA TYR A 213 17.60 12.10 3.80
C TYR A 213 16.64 13.30 3.61
N TRP A 214 15.37 13.04 3.25
CA TRP A 214 14.36 14.07 2.95
C TRP A 214 13.20 14.14 3.94
N VAL A 215 13.09 13.18 4.85
CA VAL A 215 11.98 13.08 5.80
C VAL A 215 12.53 13.08 7.22
N THR A 216 12.13 14.07 8.03
CA THR A 216 12.55 14.15 9.44
C THR A 216 11.90 13.02 10.27
N PRO A 217 12.48 12.68 11.43
CA PRO A 217 11.90 11.69 12.34
C PRO A 217 10.44 12.00 12.72
N GLU A 218 10.14 13.26 13.00
CA GLU A 218 8.81 13.71 13.41
C GLU A 218 7.80 13.51 12.28
N ARG A 219 8.17 13.86 11.03
CA ARG A 219 7.32 13.66 9.86
C ARG A 219 7.11 12.19 9.58
N LEU A 220 8.14 11.35 9.74
CA LEU A 220 8.00 9.91 9.59
C LEU A 220 7.04 9.35 10.65
N GLN A 221 7.20 9.71 11.92
CA GLN A 221 6.37 9.25 13.03
C GLN A 221 4.93 9.78 12.95
N SER A 222 4.71 10.95 12.34
CA SER A 222 3.37 11.48 12.13
C SER A 222 2.57 10.65 11.12
N HIS A 223 3.22 9.99 10.17
CA HIS A 223 2.57 9.16 9.15
C HIS A 223 2.61 7.67 9.50
N VAL A 224 3.79 7.13 9.80
CA VAL A 224 3.97 5.68 10.03
C VAL A 224 3.77 5.35 11.51
N LYS A 225 2.63 4.72 11.80
CA LYS A 225 2.24 4.37 13.17
C LYS A 225 2.71 2.98 13.59
N ARG A 226 2.77 2.01 12.65
CA ARG A 226 3.13 0.62 12.95
C ARG A 226 3.94 -0.02 11.82
N PHE A 227 4.78 -0.99 12.23
CA PHE A 227 5.47 -1.90 11.34
C PHE A 227 5.26 -3.32 11.88
N ASP A 228 4.58 -4.16 11.10
CA ASP A 228 4.16 -5.49 11.51
C ASP A 228 4.67 -6.57 10.55
N PHE A 229 4.89 -7.77 11.09
CA PHE A 229 5.24 -8.95 10.32
C PHE A 229 4.09 -9.94 10.32
N VAL A 230 3.80 -10.53 9.16
CA VAL A 230 2.71 -11.48 8.96
C VAL A 230 3.25 -12.75 8.34
N ALA A 231 2.82 -13.92 8.85
CA ALA A 231 3.26 -15.18 8.30
C ALA A 231 2.58 -15.46 6.94
N LYS A 232 3.30 -16.08 6.01
CA LYS A 232 2.78 -16.44 4.67
C LYS A 232 1.47 -17.24 4.74
N ARG A 233 1.35 -18.13 5.73
CA ARG A 233 0.14 -18.94 5.97
C ARG A 233 -1.12 -18.11 6.27
N ASP A 234 -0.96 -16.87 6.71
CA ASP A 234 -2.09 -15.98 7.04
C ASP A 234 -2.77 -15.43 5.77
N ASN A 235 -2.22 -15.76 4.60
CA ASN A 235 -2.83 -15.55 3.28
C ASN A 235 -3.26 -14.10 3.01
N VAL A 236 -2.46 -13.13 3.49
CA VAL A 236 -2.75 -11.70 3.37
C VAL A 236 -2.67 -11.26 1.91
N ILE A 237 -3.79 -10.81 1.35
CA ILE A 237 -3.90 -10.48 -0.07
C ILE A 237 -2.99 -9.33 -0.47
N GLY A 238 -2.86 -8.31 0.37
CA GLY A 238 -1.97 -7.19 0.07
C GLY A 238 -0.51 -7.60 -0.17
N LEU A 239 0.02 -8.57 0.61
CA LEU A 239 1.36 -9.14 0.39
C LEU A 239 1.45 -9.93 -0.92
N GLN A 240 0.41 -10.70 -1.26
CA GLN A 240 0.36 -11.40 -2.55
C GLN A 240 0.35 -10.42 -3.73
N ILE A 241 -0.35 -9.31 -3.61
CA ILE A 241 -0.34 -8.24 -4.63
C ILE A 241 1.05 -7.62 -4.74
N ALA A 242 1.74 -7.36 -3.62
CA ALA A 242 3.11 -6.83 -3.63
C ALA A 242 4.08 -7.79 -4.36
N ASP A 243 4.01 -9.10 -4.09
CA ASP A 243 4.79 -10.14 -4.79
C ASP A 243 4.50 -10.17 -6.30
N LEU A 244 3.22 -10.12 -6.69
CA LEU A 244 2.81 -10.12 -8.09
C LEU A 244 3.28 -8.86 -8.86
N ILE A 245 3.43 -7.73 -8.18
CA ILE A 245 3.85 -6.44 -8.73
C ILE A 245 5.38 -6.33 -8.79
N ALA A 246 6.08 -6.84 -7.79
CA ALA A 246 7.53 -6.70 -7.68
C ALA A 246 8.28 -7.24 -8.90
N TYR A 247 7.93 -8.45 -9.37
CA TYR A 247 8.62 -9.09 -10.47
C TYR A 247 8.49 -8.38 -11.83
N PRO A 248 7.30 -7.98 -12.31
CA PRO A 248 7.18 -7.23 -13.57
C PRO A 248 7.96 -5.90 -13.55
N ILE A 249 7.95 -5.17 -12.44
CA ILE A 249 8.70 -3.92 -12.31
C ILE A 249 10.20 -4.19 -12.37
N THR A 250 10.68 -5.20 -11.64
CA THR A 250 12.09 -5.59 -11.64
C THR A 250 12.57 -5.96 -13.04
N ARG A 251 11.79 -6.76 -13.78
CA ARG A 251 12.10 -7.14 -15.16
C ARG A 251 12.13 -5.95 -16.10
N HIS A 252 11.21 -5.02 -15.97
CA HIS A 252 11.18 -3.79 -16.79
C HIS A 252 12.42 -2.91 -16.56
N ILE A 253 12.91 -2.84 -15.31
CA ILE A 253 14.12 -2.06 -14.98
C ILE A 253 15.38 -2.77 -15.50
N LEU A 254 15.44 -4.10 -15.38
CA LEU A 254 16.59 -4.89 -15.80
C LEU A 254 16.71 -4.95 -17.33
N GLU A 255 15.59 -5.12 -18.02
CA GLU A 255 15.49 -5.32 -19.46
C GLU A 255 14.49 -4.35 -20.09
N PRO A 256 14.78 -3.04 -20.13
CA PRO A 256 13.83 -2.01 -20.56
C PRO A 256 13.43 -2.13 -22.04
N GLU A 257 14.27 -2.75 -22.87
CA GLU A 257 14.01 -2.95 -24.31
C GLU A 257 13.09 -4.16 -24.60
N ILE A 258 12.85 -5.00 -23.59
CA ILE A 258 11.97 -6.15 -23.75
C ILE A 258 10.54 -5.77 -23.40
N LEU A 259 9.61 -6.06 -24.33
CA LEU A 259 8.18 -5.85 -24.09
C LEU A 259 7.72 -6.60 -22.84
N ASN A 260 7.13 -5.87 -21.90
CA ASN A 260 6.65 -6.40 -20.62
C ASN A 260 5.18 -6.05 -20.40
N PRO A 261 4.23 -6.83 -20.96
CA PRO A 261 2.80 -6.54 -20.84
C PRO A 261 2.32 -6.41 -19.39
N SER A 262 2.86 -7.23 -18.48
CA SER A 262 2.51 -7.17 -17.05
C SER A 262 2.92 -5.85 -16.41
N PHE A 263 4.04 -5.25 -16.83
CA PHE A 263 4.43 -3.93 -16.35
C PHE A 263 3.44 -2.85 -16.82
N TYR A 264 3.05 -2.85 -18.09
CA TYR A 264 2.12 -1.85 -18.63
C TYR A 264 0.72 -1.91 -17.99
N VAL A 265 0.33 -3.09 -17.50
CA VAL A 265 -0.89 -3.23 -16.68
C VAL A 265 -0.80 -2.42 -15.38
N LEU A 266 0.39 -2.40 -14.74
CA LEU A 266 0.63 -1.80 -13.44
C LEU A 266 1.01 -0.31 -13.50
N GLU A 267 1.51 0.13 -14.64
CA GLU A 267 2.20 1.42 -14.82
C GLU A 267 1.40 2.61 -14.28
N LYS A 268 0.08 2.61 -14.49
CA LYS A 268 -0.82 3.68 -14.05
C LYS A 268 -1.02 3.77 -12.55
N ASN A 269 -0.66 2.72 -11.80
CA ASN A 269 -0.73 2.70 -10.35
C ASN A 269 0.62 3.05 -9.69
N ILE A 270 1.68 3.30 -10.48
CA ILE A 270 2.96 3.76 -9.95
C ILE A 270 2.83 5.22 -9.55
N TYR A 271 3.27 5.57 -8.35
CA TYR A 271 3.20 6.93 -7.84
C TYR A 271 3.83 7.94 -8.80
N CYS A 272 3.03 8.90 -9.20
CA CYS A 272 3.43 10.04 -10.01
C CYS A 272 3.00 11.34 -9.34
N SER A 273 3.86 12.35 -9.34
CA SER A 273 3.55 13.70 -8.87
C SER A 273 4.09 14.70 -9.87
N GLU A 274 3.31 15.75 -10.17
CA GLU A 274 3.65 16.81 -11.13
C GLU A 274 4.14 16.27 -12.50
N GLY A 275 3.53 15.19 -12.99
CA GLY A 275 3.90 14.54 -14.25
C GLY A 275 5.21 13.74 -14.19
N LYS A 276 5.84 13.61 -13.02
CA LYS A 276 7.06 12.83 -12.81
C LYS A 276 6.74 11.49 -12.13
N ARG A 277 7.29 10.40 -12.65
CA ARG A 277 7.20 9.08 -12.03
C ARG A 277 8.16 9.03 -10.82
N LEU A 278 7.64 9.29 -9.64
CA LEU A 278 8.40 9.30 -8.39
C LEU A 278 8.40 7.94 -7.68
N GLY A 279 7.44 7.07 -8.00
CA GLY A 279 7.28 5.75 -7.38
C GLY A 279 8.33 4.71 -7.76
N MET A 280 9.18 4.97 -8.75
CA MET A 280 10.25 4.05 -9.15
C MET A 280 11.62 4.66 -8.90
N LYS A 281 12.29 4.25 -7.84
CA LYS A 281 13.67 4.65 -7.55
C LYS A 281 14.63 3.56 -8.01
N VAL A 282 15.60 3.92 -8.83
CA VAL A 282 16.69 3.02 -9.28
C VAL A 282 18.01 3.54 -8.78
N ILE A 283 18.87 2.68 -8.24
CA ILE A 283 20.19 3.00 -7.72
C ILE A 283 21.22 2.03 -8.30
N PRO A 284 22.33 2.54 -8.78
CA PRO A 284 22.59 3.96 -9.06
C PRO A 284 21.64 4.50 -10.14
N LYS A 285 21.51 5.81 -10.19
CA LYS A 285 20.75 6.44 -11.28
C LYS A 285 21.53 6.23 -12.59
N LYS A 286 20.87 5.65 -13.58
CA LYS A 286 21.40 5.54 -14.95
C LYS A 286 21.53 6.92 -15.60
#